data_3569a1c7cc6aea479141ede93547356f
#
_entry.id   3569a1c7cc6aea479141ede93547356f
#
_cell.length_a   1.000
_cell.length_b   1.000
_cell.length_c   1.000
_cell.angle_alpha   90.00
_cell.angle_beta   90.00
_cell.angle_gamma   90.00
#
_symmetry.space_group_name_H-M   'P 1'
#
loop_
_entity.id
_entity.type
_entity.pdbx_description
1 polymer ?
#
loop_
_entity_poly.entity_id
_entity_poly.type
_entity_poly.pdbx_seq_one_letter_code
_entity_poly.pdbx_strand_id
1 'polypeptide(L)'
;RHSATSALFERRDVIIVASVSCIYGLGSPEDYKDLLLSLREGQVISRDEIVTRLVDIQYIRNEVNFIRNTFRLHGDIIEIIPANLSEQGYRIELFGDEIEKIWEFDILTGEVLGNVKHIAIFPTSHYIVSEEKMDKAIKAIKEELVERLKYFRDQGKLLEAQRLEERTNHDIEMMKEIGHCSGVENYSRHLTGKKPGEIPNTLFDYFPDDYLLFIDESHVTVPQIGGMYAGDRSRKGVLVDYGFRLPSALDNRPLNFKEFEDKVNQVIYVSATPGPYEQSHSTNFVQQIIRPTGLLDPEIEVRPIRHQVDDLQNEILKRTVVGQRVLVTTLTIKMAEDLTAYFENNGIKVRYLHSEVKTLERMEIIRDLRLGVFDVLVGINLLREGLDIPEVSLVAILDADKEGFLRSERSLIQTIGRAARNVNGKVILYGDKVTDSMAKAIEETNRRREIQHKFNLDHDIIPVTINKGIRDILEITYKGDRDNRKSFSQMKKKEIRQMVKELEKEMGKKSRELKFEEAAELRDLLMELKSNL
;
A
#
# COMPACT_ATOMS: atom_id res chain seq x y z
N ARG A 1 6.87 7.72 2.81
CA ARG A 1 6.43 8.21 4.14
C ARG A 1 6.95 9.62 4.41
N HIS A 2 8.27 9.88 4.25
CA HIS A 2 8.86 11.20 4.50
C HIS A 2 8.17 12.31 3.72
N SER A 3 7.88 12.11 2.43
CA SER A 3 7.14 13.08 1.61
C SER A 3 5.74 13.41 2.16
N ALA A 4 5.07 12.42 2.77
CA ALA A 4 3.76 12.62 3.40
C ALA A 4 3.88 13.42 4.70
N THR A 5 4.80 13.03 5.59
CA THR A 5 4.96 13.69 6.88
C THR A 5 5.53 15.11 6.77
N SER A 6 6.50 15.35 5.86
CA SER A 6 7.01 16.70 5.61
C SER A 6 5.92 17.63 5.04
N ALA A 7 5.12 17.14 4.08
CA ALA A 7 4.03 17.93 3.51
C ALA A 7 3.00 18.39 4.58
N LEU A 8 2.73 17.54 5.58
CA LEU A 8 1.83 17.90 6.69
C LEU A 8 2.35 19.03 7.57
N PHE A 9 3.68 19.19 7.69
CA PHE A 9 4.29 20.30 8.41
C PHE A 9 4.38 21.59 7.57
N GLU A 10 4.52 21.45 6.26
CA GLU A 10 4.74 22.58 5.36
C GLU A 10 3.44 23.19 4.84
N ARG A 11 2.37 22.39 4.69
CA ARG A 11 1.15 22.77 3.98
C ARG A 11 -0.11 22.33 4.70
N ARG A 12 -1.22 23.05 4.43
CA ARG A 12 -2.57 22.70 4.93
C ARG A 12 -3.42 21.97 3.89
N ASP A 13 -3.12 22.12 2.62
CA ASP A 13 -3.85 21.53 1.48
C ASP A 13 -3.30 20.15 1.09
N VAL A 14 -3.18 19.24 2.07
CA VAL A 14 -2.56 17.92 1.93
C VAL A 14 -3.59 16.80 2.02
N ILE A 15 -3.57 15.89 1.06
CA ILE A 15 -4.34 14.64 1.09
C ILE A 15 -3.36 13.47 1.16
N ILE A 16 -3.50 12.65 2.20
CA ILE A 16 -2.70 11.44 2.39
C ILE A 16 -3.55 10.20 2.10
N VAL A 17 -3.08 9.36 1.18
CA VAL A 17 -3.65 8.02 0.96
C VAL A 17 -2.73 7.01 1.61
N ALA A 18 -3.25 6.28 2.60
CA ALA A 18 -2.49 5.33 3.39
C ALA A 18 -3.23 3.99 3.54
N SER A 19 -2.49 2.92 3.75
CA SER A 19 -3.06 1.65 4.19
C SER A 19 -3.35 1.67 5.69
N VAL A 20 -4.08 0.67 6.19
CA VAL A 20 -4.38 0.51 7.63
C VAL A 20 -3.11 0.52 8.51
N SER A 21 -1.94 0.23 7.93
CA SER A 21 -0.65 0.31 8.65
C SER A 21 -0.29 1.73 9.14
N CYS A 22 -1.02 2.77 8.77
CA CYS A 22 -0.85 4.13 9.30
C CYS A 22 -1.13 4.24 10.81
N ILE A 23 -1.86 3.27 11.39
CA ILE A 23 -2.09 3.19 12.85
C ILE A 23 -0.91 2.63 13.63
N TYR A 24 0.15 2.13 12.97
CA TYR A 24 1.37 1.67 13.64
C TYR A 24 2.21 2.82 14.17
N GLY A 25 3.02 2.48 15.18
CA GLY A 25 3.98 3.38 15.79
C GLY A 25 4.91 4.04 14.78
N LEU A 26 5.12 5.34 14.93
CA LEU A 26 6.02 6.20 14.19
C LEU A 26 6.83 7.01 15.19
N GLY A 27 7.91 7.67 14.77
CA GLY A 27 8.66 8.58 15.63
C GLY A 27 7.85 9.78 16.10
N SER A 28 8.37 10.53 17.06
CA SER A 28 7.72 11.74 17.56
C SER A 28 7.66 12.81 16.46
N PRO A 29 6.46 13.40 16.19
CA PRO A 29 6.35 14.54 15.29
C PRO A 29 7.16 15.75 15.77
N GLU A 30 7.24 15.96 17.09
CA GLU A 30 8.01 17.03 17.70
C GLU A 30 9.50 16.87 17.41
N ASP A 31 10.07 15.70 17.72
CA ASP A 31 11.48 15.42 17.43
C ASP A 31 11.81 15.57 15.94
N TYR A 32 10.92 15.07 15.07
CA TYR A 32 11.08 15.17 13.62
C TYR A 32 11.06 16.63 13.13
N LYS A 33 10.26 17.49 13.77
CA LYS A 33 10.18 18.92 13.49
C LYS A 33 11.37 19.68 14.06
N ASP A 34 11.78 19.36 15.29
CA ASP A 34 12.86 20.08 15.99
C ASP A 34 14.21 19.87 15.32
N LEU A 35 14.40 18.71 14.67
CA LEU A 35 15.62 18.38 13.93
C LEU A 35 15.60 18.90 12.48
N LEU A 36 14.58 19.66 12.08
CA LEU A 36 14.49 20.28 10.76
C LEU A 36 15.64 21.25 10.53
N LEU A 37 16.38 21.08 9.44
CA LEU A 37 17.34 22.07 8.96
C LEU A 37 16.65 23.06 8.01
N SER A 38 16.40 24.25 8.52
CA SER A 38 15.81 25.37 7.74
C SER A 38 16.93 26.25 7.21
N LEU A 39 17.00 26.46 5.89
CA LEU A 39 18.01 27.29 5.22
C LEU A 39 17.31 28.34 4.36
N ARG A 40 17.83 29.58 4.40
CA ARG A 40 17.26 30.72 3.69
C ARG A 40 18.33 31.52 2.96
N GLU A 41 18.00 32.07 1.81
CA GLU A 41 18.83 33.04 1.11
C GLU A 41 19.14 34.24 2.02
N GLY A 42 20.41 34.67 2.08
CA GLY A 42 20.89 35.72 2.98
C GLY A 42 21.13 35.27 4.44
N GLN A 43 20.95 34.00 4.76
CA GLN A 43 21.23 33.48 6.09
C GLN A 43 22.74 33.35 6.34
N VAL A 44 23.21 33.88 7.48
CA VAL A 44 24.58 33.71 7.93
C VAL A 44 24.71 32.39 8.68
N ILE A 45 25.36 31.43 8.06
CA ILE A 45 25.64 30.09 8.58
C ILE A 45 26.84 29.50 7.83
N SER A 46 27.82 28.96 8.55
CA SER A 46 28.99 28.39 7.91
C SER A 46 28.70 27.08 7.18
N ARG A 47 29.48 26.80 6.12
CA ARG A 47 29.42 25.52 5.40
C ARG A 47 29.54 24.33 6.35
N ASP A 48 30.50 24.40 7.29
CA ASP A 48 30.77 23.30 8.19
C ASP A 48 29.65 23.10 9.21
N GLU A 49 28.95 24.15 9.61
CA GLU A 49 27.73 24.02 10.42
C GLU A 49 26.59 23.33 9.66
N ILE A 50 26.35 23.70 8.39
CA ILE A 50 25.35 23.01 7.56
C ILE A 50 25.68 21.52 7.43
N VAL A 51 26.95 21.20 7.16
CA VAL A 51 27.44 19.82 7.02
C VAL A 51 27.24 19.03 8.32
N THR A 52 27.61 19.63 9.46
CA THR A 52 27.40 19.00 10.77
C THR A 52 25.93 18.69 11.00
N ARG A 53 25.04 19.65 10.79
CA ARG A 53 23.60 19.46 10.95
C ARG A 53 23.02 18.43 9.96
N LEU A 54 23.54 18.33 8.74
CA LEU A 54 23.16 17.27 7.80
C LEU A 54 23.55 15.88 8.31
N VAL A 55 24.75 15.75 8.88
CA VAL A 55 25.21 14.49 9.49
C VAL A 55 24.36 14.13 10.71
N ASP A 56 24.03 15.10 11.56
CA ASP A 56 23.19 14.90 12.76
C ASP A 56 21.81 14.36 12.40
N ILE A 57 21.24 14.81 11.26
CA ILE A 57 19.96 14.29 10.73
C ILE A 57 20.15 13.10 9.78
N GLN A 58 21.35 12.47 9.83
CA GLN A 58 21.72 11.22 9.16
C GLN A 58 21.77 11.26 7.63
N TYR A 59 22.08 12.41 7.02
CA TYR A 59 22.48 12.46 5.63
C TYR A 59 23.93 11.96 5.47
N ILE A 60 24.17 11.23 4.40
CA ILE A 60 25.48 10.64 4.11
C ILE A 60 26.18 11.47 3.04
N ARG A 61 27.42 11.87 3.29
CA ARG A 61 28.25 12.47 2.25
C ARG A 61 28.62 11.43 1.20
N ASN A 62 28.29 11.68 -0.05
CA ASN A 62 28.60 10.77 -1.14
C ASN A 62 28.79 11.54 -2.46
N GLU A 63 30.02 11.55 -2.95
CA GLU A 63 30.41 12.28 -4.16
C GLU A 63 30.13 11.44 -5.44
N VAL A 64 30.07 10.10 -5.32
CA VAL A 64 29.97 9.19 -6.47
C VAL A 64 28.53 8.74 -6.70
N ASN A 65 27.89 8.24 -5.65
CA ASN A 65 26.52 7.75 -5.72
C ASN A 65 25.58 8.77 -5.07
N PHE A 66 25.18 9.78 -5.85
CA PHE A 66 24.36 10.87 -5.39
C PHE A 66 22.87 10.49 -5.52
N ILE A 67 22.31 10.03 -4.42
CA ILE A 67 20.94 9.49 -4.31
C ILE A 67 20.22 10.16 -3.13
N ARG A 68 18.95 9.83 -2.94
CA ARG A 68 18.16 10.30 -1.79
C ARG A 68 18.90 10.07 -0.47
N ASN A 69 18.78 11.02 0.46
CA ASN A 69 19.46 11.04 1.76
C ASN A 69 20.99 11.24 1.67
N THR A 70 21.49 11.75 0.57
CA THR A 70 22.91 12.09 0.45
C THR A 70 23.11 13.56 0.15
N PHE A 71 24.29 14.04 0.49
CA PHE A 71 24.79 15.34 0.08
C PHE A 71 26.22 15.24 -0.47
N ARG A 72 26.64 16.21 -1.26
CA ARG A 72 28.00 16.35 -1.78
C ARG A 72 28.47 17.79 -1.71
N LEU A 73 29.79 17.96 -1.73
CA LEU A 73 30.45 19.27 -1.55
C LEU A 73 31.35 19.57 -2.74
N HIS A 74 31.19 20.74 -3.34
CA HIS A 74 32.04 21.25 -4.41
C HIS A 74 32.48 22.69 -4.10
N GLY A 75 33.59 22.84 -3.38
CA GLY A 75 34.04 24.16 -2.90
C GLY A 75 33.02 24.76 -1.92
N ASP A 76 32.46 25.91 -2.26
CA ASP A 76 31.43 26.61 -1.48
C ASP A 76 30.00 26.24 -1.87
N ILE A 77 29.84 25.14 -2.60
CA ILE A 77 28.52 24.60 -3.02
C ILE A 77 28.23 23.33 -2.26
N ILE A 78 27.02 23.27 -1.70
CA ILE A 78 26.46 22.05 -1.09
C ILE A 78 25.27 21.61 -1.93
N GLU A 79 25.31 20.38 -2.44
CA GLU A 79 24.17 19.76 -3.10
C GLU A 79 23.57 18.66 -2.24
N ILE A 80 22.23 18.65 -2.12
CA ILE A 80 21.51 17.76 -1.22
C ILE A 80 20.33 17.14 -1.97
N ILE A 81 20.14 15.82 -1.83
CA ILE A 81 18.88 15.16 -2.24
C ILE A 81 18.10 14.82 -0.98
N PRO A 82 17.05 15.60 -0.67
CA PRO A 82 16.26 15.44 0.55
C PRO A 82 15.52 14.11 0.65
N ALA A 83 15.24 13.68 1.89
CA ALA A 83 14.51 12.44 2.20
C ALA A 83 13.08 12.41 1.62
N ASN A 84 12.45 13.55 1.45
CA ASN A 84 11.07 13.73 0.98
C ASN A 84 10.96 13.92 -0.54
N LEU A 85 12.06 14.14 -1.26
CA LEU A 85 12.10 14.31 -2.72
C LEU A 85 12.65 13.07 -3.42
N SER A 86 12.30 12.87 -4.69
CA SER A 86 12.74 11.73 -5.50
C SER A 86 13.40 12.10 -6.82
N GLU A 87 13.06 13.24 -7.38
CA GLU A 87 13.50 13.68 -8.71
C GLU A 87 14.25 15.01 -8.68
N GLN A 88 14.17 15.71 -7.55
CA GLN A 88 14.72 17.03 -7.36
C GLN A 88 15.69 17.06 -6.19
N GLY A 89 16.70 17.93 -6.30
CA GLY A 89 17.66 18.23 -5.26
C GLY A 89 17.81 19.74 -5.08
N TYR A 90 18.51 20.13 -4.02
CA TYR A 90 18.82 21.52 -3.75
C TYR A 90 20.33 21.74 -3.85
N ARG A 91 20.72 22.83 -4.50
CA ARG A 91 22.08 23.34 -4.57
C ARG A 91 22.14 24.65 -3.81
N ILE A 92 22.97 24.71 -2.79
CA ILE A 92 23.17 25.84 -1.90
C ILE A 92 24.53 26.44 -2.23
N GLU A 93 24.57 27.69 -2.66
CA GLU A 93 25.76 28.46 -2.96
C GLU A 93 26.07 29.38 -1.78
N LEU A 94 27.29 29.29 -1.24
CA LEU A 94 27.78 30.09 -0.13
C LEU A 94 28.80 31.12 -0.62
N PHE A 95 28.73 32.31 -0.07
CA PHE A 95 29.79 33.32 -0.19
C PHE A 95 30.33 33.60 1.24
N GLY A 96 31.49 33.01 1.56
CA GLY A 96 31.97 32.95 2.94
C GLY A 96 30.97 32.16 3.82
N ASP A 97 30.46 32.80 4.87
CA ASP A 97 29.50 32.21 5.81
C ASP A 97 28.06 32.68 5.53
N GLU A 98 27.75 33.18 4.34
CA GLU A 98 26.41 33.60 3.96
C GLU A 98 25.88 32.74 2.81
N ILE A 99 24.63 32.31 2.88
CA ILE A 99 23.94 31.63 1.78
C ILE A 99 23.58 32.68 0.73
N GLU A 100 24.28 32.68 -0.42
CA GLU A 100 24.03 33.61 -1.50
C GLU A 100 22.77 33.23 -2.27
N LYS A 101 22.64 31.94 -2.66
CA LYS A 101 21.51 31.43 -3.44
C LYS A 101 21.20 29.98 -3.12
N ILE A 102 19.94 29.60 -3.33
CA ILE A 102 19.47 28.23 -3.25
C ILE A 102 18.74 27.89 -4.55
N TRP A 103 19.24 26.89 -5.26
CA TRP A 103 18.68 26.41 -6.51
C TRP A 103 18.00 25.06 -6.31
N GLU A 104 16.85 24.91 -6.94
CA GLU A 104 16.23 23.61 -7.17
C GLU A 104 16.72 23.06 -8.52
N PHE A 105 17.12 21.79 -8.58
CA PHE A 105 17.59 21.16 -9.80
C PHE A 105 17.05 19.74 -9.96
N ASP A 106 16.92 19.29 -11.19
CA ASP A 106 16.58 17.91 -11.54
C ASP A 106 17.80 17.01 -11.35
N ILE A 107 17.62 15.90 -10.59
CA ILE A 107 18.74 15.00 -10.22
C ILE A 107 19.29 14.26 -11.44
N LEU A 108 18.45 13.95 -12.43
CA LEU A 108 18.82 13.14 -13.57
C LEU A 108 19.58 13.96 -14.61
N THR A 109 19.07 15.16 -14.93
CA THR A 109 19.63 16.04 -15.98
C THR A 109 20.65 17.03 -15.44
N GLY A 110 20.61 17.35 -14.13
CA GLY A 110 21.38 18.42 -13.52
C GLY A 110 20.87 19.82 -13.86
N GLU A 111 19.75 19.94 -14.57
CA GLU A 111 19.15 21.20 -14.99
C GLU A 111 18.59 21.96 -13.79
N VAL A 112 18.89 23.27 -13.73
CA VAL A 112 18.35 24.16 -12.71
C VAL A 112 16.91 24.49 -13.04
N LEU A 113 15.99 24.14 -12.14
CA LEU A 113 14.54 24.34 -12.28
C LEU A 113 14.10 25.74 -11.83
N GLY A 114 14.78 26.28 -10.81
CA GLY A 114 14.48 27.62 -10.30
C GLY A 114 15.31 28.01 -9.07
N ASN A 115 15.18 29.28 -8.68
CA ASN A 115 15.73 29.78 -7.42
C ASN A 115 14.62 29.72 -6.35
N VAL A 116 14.97 29.20 -5.16
CA VAL A 116 14.10 29.12 -4.00
C VAL A 116 14.70 29.89 -2.83
N LYS A 117 13.90 30.72 -2.18
CA LYS A 117 14.35 31.58 -1.08
C LYS A 117 14.50 30.88 0.26
N HIS A 118 13.86 29.72 0.40
CA HIS A 118 13.82 28.96 1.64
C HIS A 118 13.61 27.47 1.34
N ILE A 119 14.36 26.64 2.03
CA ILE A 119 14.19 25.18 2.01
C ILE A 119 14.15 24.62 3.43
N ALA A 120 13.45 23.50 3.57
CA ALA A 120 13.32 22.72 4.79
C ALA A 120 13.85 21.30 4.53
N ILE A 121 14.95 20.93 5.17
CA ILE A 121 15.55 19.61 5.06
C ILE A 121 15.16 18.79 6.28
N PHE A 122 14.35 17.76 6.06
CA PHE A 122 13.86 16.87 7.11
C PHE A 122 14.81 15.71 7.38
N PRO A 123 14.82 15.15 8.60
CA PRO A 123 15.62 13.97 8.94
C PRO A 123 15.36 12.77 8.01
N THR A 124 16.36 11.93 7.83
CA THR A 124 16.28 10.75 6.95
C THR A 124 15.44 9.60 7.54
N SER A 125 15.15 9.64 8.85
CA SER A 125 14.31 8.68 9.56
C SER A 125 13.41 9.40 10.56
N HIS A 126 12.23 8.82 10.83
CA HIS A 126 11.31 9.32 11.86
C HIS A 126 11.76 8.97 13.29
N TYR A 127 12.78 8.13 13.45
CA TYR A 127 13.30 7.68 14.74
C TYR A 127 14.62 8.36 15.13
N ILE A 128 15.01 9.41 14.42
CA ILE A 128 16.15 10.24 14.78
C ILE A 128 15.74 11.11 15.97
N VAL A 129 16.62 11.16 16.96
CA VAL A 129 16.49 11.98 18.16
C VAL A 129 17.80 12.71 18.41
N SER A 130 17.78 13.75 19.24
CA SER A 130 19.00 14.46 19.65
C SER A 130 19.97 13.52 20.40
N GLU A 131 21.26 13.84 20.37
CA GLU A 131 22.32 13.07 21.06
C GLU A 131 21.98 12.86 22.56
N GLU A 132 21.49 13.90 23.24
CA GLU A 132 21.06 13.81 24.64
C GLU A 132 19.92 12.80 24.86
N LYS A 133 18.93 12.75 23.96
CA LYS A 133 17.85 11.77 24.03
C LYS A 133 18.34 10.36 23.69
N MET A 134 19.28 10.25 22.75
CA MET A 134 19.91 8.97 22.40
C MET A 134 20.66 8.37 23.59
N ASP A 135 21.46 9.17 24.30
CA ASP A 135 22.18 8.72 25.49
C ASP A 135 21.25 8.25 26.61
N LYS A 136 20.17 8.98 26.85
CA LYS A 136 19.12 8.58 27.81
C LYS A 136 18.45 7.26 27.39
N ALA A 137 18.14 7.12 26.11
CA ALA A 137 17.55 5.89 25.56
C ALA A 137 18.49 4.70 25.70
N ILE A 138 19.76 4.85 25.36
CA ILE A 138 20.79 3.79 25.49
C ILE A 138 20.93 3.35 26.93
N LYS A 139 20.92 4.28 27.88
CA LYS A 139 20.96 3.96 29.32
C LYS A 139 19.75 3.11 29.72
N ALA A 140 18.55 3.54 29.33
CA ALA A 140 17.30 2.83 29.65
C ALA A 140 17.22 1.43 28.97
N ILE A 141 17.72 1.31 27.74
CA ILE A 141 17.84 0.02 27.02
C ILE A 141 18.78 -0.92 27.79
N LYS A 142 19.92 -0.46 28.30
CA LYS A 142 20.84 -1.27 29.09
C LYS A 142 20.22 -1.74 30.41
N GLU A 143 19.51 -0.86 31.09
CA GLU A 143 18.80 -1.19 32.33
C GLU A 143 17.77 -2.30 32.07
N GLU A 144 16.93 -2.16 31.04
CA GLU A 144 15.96 -3.19 30.63
C GLU A 144 16.63 -4.51 30.22
N LEU A 145 17.76 -4.44 29.50
CA LEU A 145 18.53 -5.61 29.12
C LEU A 145 19.00 -6.40 30.36
N VAL A 146 19.58 -5.74 31.36
CA VAL A 146 20.06 -6.39 32.58
C VAL A 146 18.92 -7.09 33.30
N GLU A 147 17.75 -6.45 33.43
CA GLU A 147 16.57 -7.05 34.06
C GLU A 147 16.10 -8.29 33.28
N ARG A 148 16.03 -8.18 31.94
CA ARG A 148 15.57 -9.30 31.12
C ARG A 148 16.55 -10.46 31.07
N LEU A 149 17.85 -10.22 31.06
CA LEU A 149 18.87 -11.26 31.14
C LEU A 149 18.80 -12.01 32.47
N LYS A 150 18.59 -11.30 33.57
CA LYS A 150 18.37 -11.92 34.87
C LYS A 150 17.15 -12.83 34.84
N TYR A 151 16.02 -12.36 34.32
CA TYR A 151 14.80 -13.15 34.15
C TYR A 151 15.05 -14.45 33.36
N PHE A 152 15.75 -14.40 32.22
CA PHE A 152 16.04 -15.58 31.43
C PHE A 152 16.98 -16.56 32.15
N ARG A 153 18.01 -16.06 32.82
CA ARG A 153 18.94 -16.89 33.59
C ARG A 153 18.24 -17.59 34.76
N ASP A 154 17.38 -16.90 35.48
CA ASP A 154 16.59 -17.45 36.59
C ASP A 154 15.60 -18.53 36.09
N GLN A 155 15.18 -18.49 34.84
CA GLN A 155 14.33 -19.50 34.20
C GLN A 155 15.12 -20.60 33.48
N GLY A 156 16.45 -20.61 33.55
CA GLY A 156 17.31 -21.59 32.87
C GLY A 156 17.37 -21.42 31.35
N LYS A 157 16.87 -20.30 30.78
CA LYS A 157 16.83 -19.98 29.35
C LYS A 157 18.13 -19.30 28.92
N LEU A 158 19.23 -20.04 28.92
CA LEU A 158 20.56 -19.51 28.66
C LEU A 158 20.77 -19.07 27.20
N LEU A 159 20.18 -19.80 26.26
CA LEU A 159 20.28 -19.49 24.83
C LEU A 159 19.53 -18.19 24.48
N GLU A 160 18.34 -18.01 25.07
CA GLU A 160 17.56 -16.78 24.90
C GLU A 160 18.30 -15.58 25.52
N ALA A 161 18.93 -15.76 26.68
CA ALA A 161 19.72 -14.75 27.33
C ALA A 161 20.91 -14.32 26.45
N GLN A 162 21.70 -15.28 25.95
CA GLN A 162 22.86 -15.01 25.10
C GLN A 162 22.42 -14.27 23.82
N ARG A 163 21.41 -14.77 23.13
CA ARG A 163 20.89 -14.15 21.89
C ARG A 163 20.46 -12.71 22.11
N LEU A 164 19.72 -12.46 23.18
CA LEU A 164 19.25 -11.11 23.49
C LEU A 164 20.42 -10.17 23.83
N GLU A 165 21.39 -10.66 24.61
CA GLU A 165 22.57 -9.91 25.02
C GLU A 165 23.43 -9.51 23.81
N GLU A 166 23.77 -10.44 22.94
CA GLU A 166 24.55 -10.20 21.72
C GLU A 166 23.85 -9.20 20.79
N ARG A 167 22.56 -9.45 20.53
CA ARG A 167 21.78 -8.59 19.63
C ARG A 167 21.64 -7.17 20.16
N THR A 168 21.27 -7.02 21.44
CA THR A 168 21.02 -5.71 22.02
C THR A 168 22.30 -4.89 22.14
N ASN A 169 23.43 -5.52 22.52
CA ASN A 169 24.72 -4.84 22.60
C ASN A 169 25.19 -4.37 21.22
N HIS A 170 25.04 -5.20 20.18
CA HIS A 170 25.35 -4.81 18.82
C HIS A 170 24.47 -3.62 18.37
N ASP A 171 23.16 -3.66 18.63
CA ASP A 171 22.25 -2.55 18.28
C ASP A 171 22.64 -1.26 19.04
N ILE A 172 23.08 -1.35 20.31
CA ILE A 172 23.57 -0.21 21.09
C ILE A 172 24.87 0.37 20.50
N GLU A 173 25.82 -0.48 20.07
CA GLU A 173 27.04 -0.01 19.40
C GLU A 173 26.70 0.74 18.13
N MET A 174 25.85 0.19 17.28
CA MET A 174 25.40 0.85 16.06
C MET A 174 24.71 2.20 16.35
N MET A 175 23.84 2.27 17.36
CA MET A 175 23.20 3.52 17.76
C MET A 175 24.20 4.58 18.24
N LYS A 176 25.30 4.17 18.90
CA LYS A 176 26.36 5.10 19.35
C LYS A 176 27.23 5.60 18.20
N GLU A 177 27.64 4.69 17.29
CA GLU A 177 28.59 5.00 16.24
C GLU A 177 27.98 5.77 15.07
N ILE A 178 26.75 5.38 14.67
CA ILE A 178 26.10 5.93 13.48
C ILE A 178 24.70 6.50 13.74
N GLY A 179 24.29 6.58 15.02
CA GLY A 179 23.00 7.16 15.41
C GLY A 179 21.78 6.28 15.11
N HIS A 180 21.93 5.08 14.55
CA HIS A 180 20.80 4.19 14.26
C HIS A 180 21.20 2.72 14.22
N CYS A 181 20.23 1.80 14.31
CA CYS A 181 20.44 0.36 14.10
C CYS A 181 19.31 -0.23 13.25
N SER A 182 19.55 -1.44 12.71
CA SER A 182 18.51 -2.18 12.00
C SER A 182 17.39 -2.62 12.96
N GLY A 183 16.15 -2.16 12.72
CA GLY A 183 15.01 -2.40 13.60
C GLY A 183 14.94 -1.42 14.77
N VAL A 184 15.49 -0.22 14.61
CA VAL A 184 15.47 0.86 15.63
C VAL A 184 14.07 1.15 16.19
N GLU A 185 13.03 0.88 15.41
CA GLU A 185 11.64 1.00 15.83
C GLU A 185 11.28 0.12 17.05
N ASN A 186 12.02 -0.98 17.28
CA ASN A 186 11.81 -1.83 18.46
C ASN A 186 12.26 -1.15 19.77
N TYR A 187 13.04 -0.10 19.67
CA TYR A 187 13.48 0.75 20.78
C TYR A 187 12.71 2.08 20.88
N SER A 188 11.65 2.25 20.07
CA SER A 188 10.90 3.51 19.95
C SER A 188 10.40 4.07 21.29
N ARG A 189 10.01 3.20 22.23
CA ARG A 189 9.62 3.62 23.60
C ARG A 189 10.73 4.40 24.30
N HIS A 190 11.95 3.88 24.26
CA HIS A 190 13.11 4.50 24.89
C HIS A 190 13.53 5.78 24.16
N LEU A 191 13.52 5.76 22.82
CA LEU A 191 13.87 6.93 22.00
C LEU A 191 12.91 8.10 22.21
N THR A 192 11.61 7.81 22.37
CA THR A 192 10.60 8.84 22.62
C THR A 192 10.41 9.18 24.10
N GLY A 193 11.10 8.48 25.01
CA GLY A 193 10.98 8.69 26.46
C GLY A 193 9.64 8.30 27.06
N LYS A 194 8.83 7.51 26.36
CA LYS A 194 7.51 7.07 26.82
C LYS A 194 7.59 5.98 27.87
N LYS A 195 6.59 5.93 28.75
CA LYS A 195 6.43 4.86 29.73
C LYS A 195 5.88 3.58 29.09
N PRO A 196 6.10 2.40 29.72
CA PRO A 196 5.51 1.16 29.24
C PRO A 196 3.98 1.28 29.09
N GLY A 197 3.46 0.86 27.93
CA GLY A 197 2.03 0.87 27.61
C GLY A 197 1.45 2.21 27.16
N GLU A 198 2.22 3.29 27.14
CA GLU A 198 1.75 4.57 26.59
C GLU A 198 1.40 4.46 25.11
N ILE A 199 0.47 5.31 24.66
CA ILE A 199 0.01 5.35 23.27
C ILE A 199 1.18 5.74 22.36
N PRO A 200 1.52 4.92 21.33
CA PRO A 200 2.58 5.28 20.40
C PRO A 200 2.18 6.48 19.54
N ASN A 201 3.16 7.27 19.11
CA ASN A 201 2.93 8.23 18.05
C ASN A 201 2.68 7.50 16.75
N THR A 202 1.76 8.00 15.93
CA THR A 202 1.35 7.41 14.66
C THR A 202 1.29 8.49 13.59
N LEU A 203 0.90 8.13 12.38
CA LEU A 203 0.70 9.14 11.33
C LEU A 203 -0.36 10.18 11.71
N PHE A 204 -1.35 9.82 12.54
CA PHE A 204 -2.38 10.75 13.01
C PHE A 204 -1.81 11.92 13.83
N ASP A 205 -0.71 11.70 14.54
CA ASP A 205 -0.07 12.72 15.36
C ASP A 205 0.68 13.79 14.53
N TYR A 206 0.86 13.56 13.22
CA TYR A 206 1.43 14.52 12.28
C TYR A 206 0.38 15.43 11.63
N PHE A 207 -0.91 15.05 11.71
CA PHE A 207 -2.00 15.87 11.19
C PHE A 207 -2.34 17.00 12.14
N PRO A 208 -2.88 18.12 11.62
CA PRO A 208 -3.53 19.13 12.46
C PRO A 208 -4.80 18.54 13.09
N ASP A 209 -5.24 19.09 14.23
CA ASP A 209 -6.37 18.56 15.00
C ASP A 209 -7.71 18.52 14.23
N ASP A 210 -7.85 19.38 13.21
CA ASP A 210 -9.07 19.56 12.41
C ASP A 210 -9.09 18.71 11.11
N TYR A 211 -8.31 17.62 11.03
CA TYR A 211 -8.30 16.76 9.86
C TYR A 211 -9.60 15.98 9.67
N LEU A 212 -9.90 15.64 8.42
CA LEU A 212 -11.00 14.77 8.03
C LEU A 212 -10.47 13.40 7.59
N LEU A 213 -10.98 12.34 8.21
CA LEU A 213 -10.63 10.97 7.89
C LEU A 213 -11.67 10.33 6.96
N PHE A 214 -11.22 9.76 5.85
CA PHE A 214 -12.03 8.87 5.02
C PHE A 214 -11.57 7.43 5.25
N ILE A 215 -12.50 6.54 5.58
CA ILE A 215 -12.23 5.10 5.71
C ILE A 215 -12.91 4.40 4.54
N ASP A 216 -12.11 4.06 3.53
CA ASP A 216 -12.59 3.33 2.37
C ASP A 216 -12.77 1.84 2.70
N GLU A 217 -13.77 1.19 2.07
CA GLU A 217 -14.21 -0.18 2.37
C GLU A 217 -14.33 -0.41 3.88
N SER A 218 -14.99 0.52 4.57
CA SER A 218 -15.02 0.60 6.03
C SER A 218 -15.48 -0.68 6.70
N HIS A 219 -16.43 -1.41 6.09
CA HIS A 219 -16.92 -2.70 6.55
C HIS A 219 -15.85 -3.80 6.68
N VAL A 220 -14.68 -3.63 6.03
CA VAL A 220 -13.49 -4.47 6.15
C VAL A 220 -12.41 -3.77 6.96
N THR A 221 -12.21 -2.49 6.69
CA THR A 221 -11.13 -1.69 7.28
C THR A 221 -11.31 -1.51 8.79
N VAL A 222 -12.53 -1.23 9.26
CA VAL A 222 -12.81 -1.05 10.69
C VAL A 222 -12.56 -2.34 11.50
N PRO A 223 -13.07 -3.53 11.10
CA PRO A 223 -12.70 -4.78 11.75
C PRO A 223 -11.20 -5.10 11.71
N GLN A 224 -10.52 -4.75 10.61
CA GLN A 224 -9.07 -4.93 10.48
C GLN A 224 -8.33 -4.08 11.51
N ILE A 225 -8.67 -2.81 11.68
CA ILE A 225 -8.13 -1.94 12.73
C ILE A 225 -8.30 -2.59 14.10
N GLY A 226 -9.50 -3.09 14.40
CA GLY A 226 -9.80 -3.76 15.66
C GLY A 226 -8.94 -4.99 15.95
N GLY A 227 -8.58 -5.77 14.90
CA GLY A 227 -7.80 -7.00 15.03
C GLY A 227 -6.28 -6.80 15.08
N MET A 228 -5.76 -5.68 14.57
CA MET A 228 -4.31 -5.49 14.38
C MET A 228 -3.51 -5.49 15.67
N TYR A 229 -4.01 -4.85 16.72
CA TYR A 229 -3.33 -4.78 18.01
C TYR A 229 -3.08 -6.17 18.62
N ALA A 230 -4.11 -7.00 18.69
CA ALA A 230 -4.01 -8.34 19.25
C ALA A 230 -3.08 -9.24 18.43
N GLY A 231 -3.16 -9.16 17.11
CA GLY A 231 -2.29 -9.91 16.19
C GLY A 231 -0.81 -9.52 16.32
N ASP A 232 -0.52 -8.22 16.40
CA ASP A 232 0.86 -7.72 16.58
C ASP A 232 1.43 -8.14 17.94
N ARG A 233 0.64 -7.97 19.02
CA ARG A 233 1.03 -8.36 20.37
C ARG A 233 1.34 -9.85 20.48
N SER A 234 0.51 -10.71 19.89
CA SER A 234 0.74 -12.17 19.88
C SER A 234 2.06 -12.50 19.17
N ARG A 235 2.29 -11.95 17.97
CA ARG A 235 3.52 -12.19 17.21
C ARG A 235 4.77 -11.69 17.94
N LYS A 236 4.74 -10.47 18.46
CA LYS A 236 5.88 -9.87 19.17
C LYS A 236 6.12 -10.51 20.52
N GLY A 237 5.08 -10.97 21.21
CA GLY A 237 5.21 -11.74 22.45
C GLY A 237 6.11 -12.95 22.28
N VAL A 238 5.90 -13.72 21.21
CA VAL A 238 6.79 -14.86 20.89
C VAL A 238 8.24 -14.40 20.70
N LEU A 239 8.50 -13.31 20.00
CA LEU A 239 9.86 -12.80 19.79
C LEU A 239 10.54 -12.38 21.11
N VAL A 240 9.78 -11.78 22.02
CA VAL A 240 10.25 -11.40 23.35
C VAL A 240 10.52 -12.62 24.24
N ASP A 241 9.64 -13.64 24.22
CA ASP A 241 9.74 -14.84 25.03
C ASP A 241 10.90 -15.76 24.62
N TYR A 242 11.31 -15.67 23.35
CA TYR A 242 12.46 -16.42 22.82
C TYR A 242 13.74 -15.58 22.69
N GLY A 243 13.82 -14.39 23.33
CA GLY A 243 15.03 -13.58 23.39
C GLY A 243 15.45 -12.90 22.07
N PHE A 244 14.54 -12.71 21.13
CA PHE A 244 14.81 -11.96 19.88
C PHE A 244 14.64 -10.46 20.05
N ARG A 245 13.88 -10.02 21.05
CA ARG A 245 13.57 -8.60 21.30
C ARG A 245 13.44 -8.34 22.81
N LEU A 246 13.72 -7.10 23.21
CA LEU A 246 13.40 -6.62 24.55
C LEU A 246 11.89 -6.48 24.73
N PRO A 247 11.36 -6.54 25.96
CA PRO A 247 9.95 -6.29 26.26
C PRO A 247 9.43 -4.97 25.71
N SER A 248 10.25 -3.91 25.69
CA SER A 248 9.92 -2.59 25.13
C SER A 248 9.49 -2.63 23.66
N ALA A 249 9.89 -3.65 22.89
CA ALA A 249 9.46 -3.83 21.50
C ALA A 249 7.93 -4.04 21.38
N LEU A 250 7.25 -4.44 22.46
CA LEU A 250 5.79 -4.55 22.52
C LEU A 250 5.10 -3.18 22.45
N ASP A 251 5.79 -2.11 22.81
CA ASP A 251 5.25 -0.74 22.80
C ASP A 251 5.36 -0.08 21.41
N ASN A 252 6.19 -0.61 20.51
CA ASN A 252 6.11 -0.28 19.08
C ASN A 252 4.97 -1.08 18.44
N ARG A 253 3.77 -0.62 18.57
CA ARG A 253 2.54 -1.33 18.26
C ARG A 253 1.56 -0.47 17.48
N PRO A 254 0.56 -1.08 16.81
CA PRO A 254 -0.56 -0.30 16.32
C PRO A 254 -1.40 0.24 17.49
N LEU A 255 -2.17 1.26 17.23
CA LEU A 255 -3.22 1.69 18.16
C LEU A 255 -4.17 0.52 18.44
N ASN A 256 -4.65 0.40 19.67
CA ASN A 256 -5.83 -0.41 19.91
C ASN A 256 -7.07 0.34 19.40
N PHE A 257 -8.21 -0.35 19.31
CA PHE A 257 -9.39 0.21 18.66
C PHE A 257 -9.91 1.48 19.38
N LYS A 258 -9.89 1.49 20.70
CA LYS A 258 -10.30 2.66 21.48
C LYS A 258 -9.34 3.85 21.28
N GLU A 259 -8.04 3.60 21.30
CA GLU A 259 -7.04 4.64 21.04
C GLU A 259 -7.19 5.23 19.64
N PHE A 260 -7.59 4.41 18.67
CA PHE A 260 -7.91 4.86 17.32
C PHE A 260 -9.15 5.76 17.33
N GLU A 261 -10.25 5.35 17.98
CA GLU A 261 -11.46 6.14 18.09
C GLU A 261 -11.20 7.49 18.77
N ASP A 262 -10.40 7.50 19.84
CA ASP A 262 -10.06 8.73 20.60
C ASP A 262 -9.22 9.71 19.76
N LYS A 263 -8.49 9.24 18.75
CA LYS A 263 -7.70 10.10 17.82
C LYS A 263 -8.50 10.64 16.64
N VAL A 264 -9.65 10.05 16.32
CA VAL A 264 -10.45 10.46 15.17
C VAL A 264 -11.28 11.67 15.51
N ASN A 265 -11.10 12.78 14.77
CA ASN A 265 -11.90 13.99 14.94
C ASN A 265 -13.21 13.89 14.14
N GLN A 266 -13.12 13.86 12.81
CA GLN A 266 -14.26 13.69 11.91
C GLN A 266 -13.98 12.53 10.96
N VAL A 267 -15.00 11.69 10.72
CA VAL A 267 -14.84 10.51 9.85
C VAL A 267 -15.98 10.37 8.86
N ILE A 268 -15.63 9.97 7.64
CA ILE A 268 -16.56 9.54 6.61
C ILE A 268 -16.25 8.08 6.29
N TYR A 269 -17.20 7.20 6.58
CA TYR A 269 -17.13 5.80 6.21
C TYR A 269 -17.64 5.62 4.78
N VAL A 270 -16.82 5.02 3.92
CA VAL A 270 -17.20 4.72 2.54
C VAL A 270 -17.33 3.21 2.38
N SER A 271 -18.51 2.75 1.98
CA SER A 271 -18.77 1.32 1.80
C SER A 271 -19.98 1.07 0.92
N ALA A 272 -19.91 0.05 0.07
CA ALA A 272 -21.08 -0.46 -0.65
C ALA A 272 -22.03 -1.27 0.25
N THR A 273 -21.50 -1.79 1.37
CA THR A 273 -22.18 -2.67 2.31
C THR A 273 -21.80 -2.33 3.75
N PRO A 274 -22.26 -1.18 4.30
CA PRO A 274 -21.90 -0.71 5.64
C PRO A 274 -22.17 -1.78 6.71
N GLY A 275 -21.27 -1.82 7.72
CA GLY A 275 -21.37 -2.76 8.84
C GLY A 275 -22.21 -2.25 10.00
N PRO A 276 -22.42 -3.09 11.04
CA PRO A 276 -23.12 -2.66 12.26
C PRO A 276 -22.40 -1.52 12.97
N TYR A 277 -21.06 -1.47 12.87
CA TYR A 277 -20.29 -0.39 13.46
C TYR A 277 -20.63 0.96 12.83
N GLU A 278 -20.57 1.05 11.50
CA GLU A 278 -20.89 2.28 10.76
C GLU A 278 -22.35 2.69 11.02
N GLN A 279 -23.28 1.71 11.03
CA GLN A 279 -24.69 1.97 11.30
C GLN A 279 -24.94 2.56 12.69
N SER A 280 -24.19 2.13 13.71
CA SER A 280 -24.33 2.62 15.09
C SER A 280 -23.57 3.92 15.37
N HIS A 281 -22.54 4.24 14.58
CA HIS A 281 -21.66 5.40 14.84
C HIS A 281 -21.82 6.54 13.82
N SER A 282 -22.62 6.36 12.77
CA SER A 282 -22.90 7.41 11.79
C SER A 282 -24.16 8.17 12.15
N THR A 283 -24.08 9.50 12.08
CA THR A 283 -25.23 10.39 12.27
C THR A 283 -26.03 10.59 10.98
N ASN A 284 -25.36 10.52 9.84
CA ASN A 284 -25.93 10.73 8.51
C ASN A 284 -25.59 9.58 7.59
N PHE A 285 -26.59 9.12 6.80
CA PHE A 285 -26.42 8.15 5.76
C PHE A 285 -26.74 8.77 4.40
N VAL A 286 -25.75 8.78 3.52
CA VAL A 286 -25.91 9.26 2.15
C VAL A 286 -25.63 8.11 1.19
N GLN A 287 -26.55 7.90 0.24
CA GLN A 287 -26.41 6.87 -0.77
C GLN A 287 -26.05 7.48 -2.12
N GLN A 288 -24.92 7.06 -2.70
CA GLN A 288 -24.53 7.41 -4.05
C GLN A 288 -24.84 6.21 -4.97
N ILE A 289 -26.08 6.13 -5.43
CA ILE A 289 -26.57 5.02 -6.25
C ILE A 289 -26.39 5.30 -7.74
N ILE A 290 -26.51 6.55 -8.14
CA ILE A 290 -26.47 6.96 -9.55
C ILE A 290 -25.03 6.97 -10.06
N ARG A 291 -24.82 6.39 -11.26
CA ARG A 291 -23.54 6.41 -11.97
C ARG A 291 -23.59 7.42 -13.12
N PRO A 292 -22.57 8.25 -13.31
CA PRO A 292 -22.52 9.22 -14.43
C PRO A 292 -22.60 8.55 -15.80
N THR A 293 -22.20 7.28 -15.91
CA THR A 293 -22.26 6.46 -17.13
C THR A 293 -23.66 5.92 -17.46
N GLY A 294 -24.64 6.12 -16.58
CA GLY A 294 -25.97 5.52 -16.69
C GLY A 294 -26.02 4.00 -16.47
N LEU A 295 -24.89 3.37 -16.15
CA LEU A 295 -24.86 1.92 -15.94
C LEU A 295 -25.73 1.49 -14.76
N LEU A 296 -26.55 0.48 -15.00
CA LEU A 296 -27.41 -0.13 -14.00
C LEU A 296 -26.69 -1.23 -13.23
N ASP A 297 -27.16 -1.52 -12.03
CA ASP A 297 -26.78 -2.76 -11.35
C ASP A 297 -27.25 -3.97 -12.18
N PRO A 298 -26.52 -5.10 -12.17
CA PRO A 298 -26.80 -6.21 -13.09
C PRO A 298 -28.12 -6.91 -12.79
N GLU A 299 -28.67 -7.56 -13.81
CA GLU A 299 -29.79 -8.50 -13.62
C GLU A 299 -29.31 -9.74 -12.89
N ILE A 300 -30.12 -10.21 -11.93
CA ILE A 300 -29.83 -11.42 -11.16
C ILE A 300 -30.84 -12.50 -11.54
N GLU A 301 -30.32 -13.67 -11.86
CA GLU A 301 -31.11 -14.87 -12.13
C GLU A 301 -30.68 -15.99 -11.18
N VAL A 302 -31.66 -16.67 -10.56
CA VAL A 302 -31.42 -17.85 -9.74
C VAL A 302 -31.70 -19.09 -10.57
N ARG A 303 -30.73 -20.00 -10.64
CA ARG A 303 -30.87 -21.28 -11.38
C ARG A 303 -30.57 -22.47 -10.47
N PRO A 304 -31.14 -23.66 -10.74
CA PRO A 304 -30.88 -24.85 -9.93
C PRO A 304 -29.46 -25.32 -10.01
N ILE A 305 -28.97 -25.98 -8.95
CA ILE A 305 -27.62 -26.57 -8.90
C ILE A 305 -27.47 -27.72 -9.88
N ARG A 306 -28.58 -28.46 -10.14
CA ARG A 306 -28.54 -29.56 -11.08
C ARG A 306 -28.15 -29.07 -12.48
N HIS A 307 -27.09 -29.65 -13.05
CA HIS A 307 -26.50 -29.27 -14.34
C HIS A 307 -25.90 -27.86 -14.39
N GLN A 308 -25.53 -27.26 -13.20
CA GLN A 308 -24.96 -25.92 -13.13
C GLN A 308 -23.70 -25.74 -13.97
N VAL A 309 -22.85 -26.78 -14.12
CA VAL A 309 -21.59 -26.71 -14.86
C VAL A 309 -21.87 -26.66 -16.37
N ASP A 310 -22.76 -27.47 -16.87
CA ASP A 310 -23.15 -27.50 -18.29
C ASP A 310 -23.87 -26.20 -18.70
N ASP A 311 -24.76 -25.72 -17.84
CA ASP A 311 -25.47 -24.45 -18.03
C ASP A 311 -24.48 -23.28 -18.04
N LEU A 312 -23.59 -23.24 -17.07
CA LEU A 312 -22.51 -22.22 -17.00
C LEU A 312 -21.61 -22.27 -18.24
N GLN A 313 -21.24 -23.45 -18.71
CA GLN A 313 -20.45 -23.61 -19.96
C GLN A 313 -21.18 -22.98 -21.15
N ASN A 314 -22.47 -23.22 -21.31
CA ASN A 314 -23.26 -22.60 -22.37
C ASN A 314 -23.29 -21.06 -22.25
N GLU A 315 -23.45 -20.52 -21.04
CA GLU A 315 -23.43 -19.08 -20.81
C GLU A 315 -22.03 -18.48 -21.09
N ILE A 316 -20.96 -19.17 -20.74
CA ILE A 316 -19.57 -18.77 -21.07
C ILE A 316 -19.41 -18.67 -22.60
N LEU A 317 -19.80 -19.69 -23.34
CA LEU A 317 -19.68 -19.71 -24.80
C LEU A 317 -20.42 -18.55 -25.48
N LYS A 318 -21.63 -18.21 -25.01
CA LYS A 318 -22.39 -17.05 -25.50
C LYS A 318 -21.65 -15.73 -25.31
N ARG A 319 -20.89 -15.57 -24.21
CA ARG A 319 -20.16 -14.33 -23.87
C ARG A 319 -18.83 -14.25 -24.60
N THR A 320 -18.13 -15.36 -24.71
CA THR A 320 -16.81 -15.40 -25.38
C THR A 320 -16.90 -15.09 -26.87
N VAL A 321 -17.98 -15.52 -27.55
CA VAL A 321 -18.22 -15.20 -28.97
C VAL A 321 -18.28 -13.69 -29.23
N VAL A 322 -18.78 -12.91 -28.27
CA VAL A 322 -18.88 -11.43 -28.37
C VAL A 322 -17.72 -10.71 -27.67
N GLY A 323 -16.65 -11.43 -27.32
CA GLY A 323 -15.44 -10.86 -26.71
C GLY A 323 -15.60 -10.42 -25.28
N GLN A 324 -16.64 -10.85 -24.56
CA GLN A 324 -16.88 -10.52 -23.15
C GLN A 324 -16.22 -11.54 -22.21
N ARG A 325 -16.00 -11.16 -20.96
CA ARG A 325 -15.35 -11.95 -19.92
C ARG A 325 -16.32 -12.43 -18.86
N VAL A 326 -15.97 -13.53 -18.21
CA VAL A 326 -16.78 -14.20 -17.20
C VAL A 326 -15.98 -14.39 -15.91
N LEU A 327 -16.60 -14.06 -14.78
CA LEU A 327 -16.09 -14.39 -13.46
C LEU A 327 -16.94 -15.52 -12.85
N VAL A 328 -16.28 -16.51 -12.28
CA VAL A 328 -16.93 -17.64 -11.60
C VAL A 328 -16.43 -17.75 -10.17
N THR A 329 -17.34 -17.79 -9.20
CA THR A 329 -16.98 -17.97 -7.79
C THR A 329 -17.37 -19.36 -7.29
N THR A 330 -16.43 -20.02 -6.63
CA THR A 330 -16.59 -21.33 -5.99
C THR A 330 -16.46 -21.21 -4.46
N LEU A 331 -16.75 -22.29 -3.73
CA LEU A 331 -16.60 -22.33 -2.26
C LEU A 331 -15.23 -22.82 -1.79
N THR A 332 -14.58 -23.67 -2.57
CA THR A 332 -13.30 -24.30 -2.19
C THR A 332 -12.25 -24.19 -3.28
N ILE A 333 -10.98 -24.27 -2.90
CA ILE A 333 -9.83 -24.30 -3.81
C ILE A 333 -9.96 -25.51 -4.75
N LYS A 334 -10.24 -26.69 -4.22
CA LYS A 334 -10.39 -27.90 -5.00
C LYS A 334 -11.48 -27.77 -6.08
N MET A 335 -12.64 -27.21 -5.71
CA MET A 335 -13.72 -26.98 -6.70
C MET A 335 -13.27 -25.99 -7.79
N ALA A 336 -12.50 -24.96 -7.46
CA ALA A 336 -11.96 -24.03 -8.46
C ALA A 336 -10.98 -24.72 -9.41
N GLU A 337 -10.10 -25.58 -8.90
CA GLU A 337 -9.14 -26.35 -9.69
C GLU A 337 -9.85 -27.37 -10.60
N ASP A 338 -10.75 -28.17 -10.04
CA ASP A 338 -11.52 -29.17 -10.78
C ASP A 338 -12.35 -28.52 -11.91
N LEU A 339 -12.98 -27.39 -11.63
CA LEU A 339 -13.77 -26.62 -12.60
C LEU A 339 -12.90 -26.03 -13.70
N THR A 340 -11.72 -25.51 -13.34
CA THR A 340 -10.75 -24.97 -14.30
C THR A 340 -10.28 -26.06 -15.24
N ALA A 341 -9.87 -27.23 -14.72
CA ALA A 341 -9.46 -28.38 -15.53
C ALA A 341 -10.58 -28.87 -16.44
N TYR A 342 -11.82 -28.90 -15.96
CA TYR A 342 -12.99 -29.27 -16.76
C TYR A 342 -13.18 -28.31 -17.95
N PHE A 343 -13.11 -27.01 -17.72
CA PHE A 343 -13.29 -26.01 -18.78
C PHE A 343 -12.14 -26.01 -19.77
N GLU A 344 -10.89 -26.18 -19.33
CA GLU A 344 -9.71 -26.33 -20.20
C GLU A 344 -9.86 -27.54 -21.12
N ASN A 345 -10.28 -28.69 -20.58
CA ASN A 345 -10.53 -29.91 -21.37
C ASN A 345 -11.65 -29.73 -22.41
N ASN A 346 -12.59 -28.82 -22.18
CA ASN A 346 -13.64 -28.46 -23.12
C ASN A 346 -13.26 -27.28 -24.05
N GLY A 347 -11.98 -26.89 -24.11
CA GLY A 347 -11.46 -25.87 -25.01
C GLY A 347 -11.77 -24.41 -24.61
N ILE A 348 -12.20 -24.17 -23.38
CA ILE A 348 -12.43 -22.82 -22.84
C ILE A 348 -11.13 -22.29 -22.27
N LYS A 349 -10.76 -21.08 -22.65
CA LYS A 349 -9.60 -20.38 -22.09
C LYS A 349 -9.93 -19.86 -20.69
N VAL A 350 -9.45 -20.55 -19.67
CA VAL A 350 -9.76 -20.28 -18.26
C VAL A 350 -8.51 -20.21 -17.41
N ARG A 351 -8.53 -19.41 -16.36
CA ARG A 351 -7.54 -19.44 -15.27
C ARG A 351 -8.25 -19.39 -13.93
N TYR A 352 -7.62 -19.90 -12.88
CA TYR A 352 -8.10 -19.72 -11.51
C TYR A 352 -7.17 -18.81 -10.71
N LEU A 353 -7.74 -18.15 -9.70
CA LEU A 353 -7.06 -17.23 -8.82
C LEU A 353 -7.23 -17.71 -7.37
N HIS A 354 -6.12 -18.00 -6.67
CA HIS A 354 -6.10 -18.43 -5.28
C HIS A 354 -5.36 -17.46 -4.36
N SER A 355 -5.43 -17.70 -3.04
CA SER A 355 -4.89 -16.79 -2.01
C SER A 355 -3.38 -16.67 -1.99
N GLU A 356 -2.66 -17.65 -2.54
CA GLU A 356 -1.18 -17.70 -2.53
C GLU A 356 -0.54 -16.96 -3.70
N VAL A 357 -1.35 -16.51 -4.67
CA VAL A 357 -0.89 -15.74 -5.82
C VAL A 357 -0.33 -14.39 -5.36
N LYS A 358 0.91 -14.10 -5.70
CA LYS A 358 1.58 -12.85 -5.37
C LYS A 358 0.91 -11.66 -6.06
N THR A 359 1.06 -10.47 -5.49
CA THR A 359 0.40 -9.25 -6.00
C THR A 359 0.72 -8.96 -7.46
N LEU A 360 1.96 -9.11 -7.90
CA LEU A 360 2.34 -8.90 -9.31
C LEU A 360 1.67 -9.92 -10.23
N GLU A 361 1.74 -11.20 -9.89
CA GLU A 361 1.11 -12.28 -10.66
C GLU A 361 -0.42 -12.09 -10.72
N ARG A 362 -1.05 -11.62 -9.63
CA ARG A 362 -2.47 -11.25 -9.63
C ARG A 362 -2.77 -10.13 -10.64
N MET A 363 -1.92 -9.13 -10.72
CA MET A 363 -2.07 -8.03 -11.68
C MET A 363 -1.92 -8.54 -13.12
N GLU A 364 -0.99 -9.47 -13.38
CA GLU A 364 -0.83 -10.12 -14.68
C GLU A 364 -2.07 -10.91 -15.08
N ILE A 365 -2.60 -11.73 -14.18
CA ILE A 365 -3.83 -12.51 -14.43
C ILE A 365 -5.00 -11.58 -14.78
N ILE A 366 -5.18 -10.49 -14.04
CA ILE A 366 -6.26 -9.53 -14.31
C ILE A 366 -6.06 -8.82 -15.66
N ARG A 367 -4.83 -8.41 -15.98
CA ARG A 367 -4.47 -7.81 -17.27
C ARG A 367 -4.73 -8.78 -18.42
N ASP A 368 -4.30 -10.02 -18.31
CA ASP A 368 -4.46 -11.05 -19.33
C ASP A 368 -5.95 -11.36 -19.58
N LEU A 369 -6.78 -11.38 -18.52
CA LEU A 369 -8.23 -11.48 -18.66
C LEU A 369 -8.79 -10.31 -19.46
N ARG A 370 -8.40 -9.08 -19.15
CA ARG A 370 -8.83 -7.88 -19.87
C ARG A 370 -8.39 -7.87 -21.33
N LEU A 371 -7.16 -8.31 -21.61
CA LEU A 371 -6.61 -8.43 -22.97
C LEU A 371 -7.26 -9.58 -23.76
N GLY A 372 -7.95 -10.51 -23.10
CA GLY A 372 -8.57 -11.67 -23.76
C GLY A 372 -7.58 -12.80 -24.06
N VAL A 373 -6.47 -12.87 -23.35
CA VAL A 373 -5.58 -14.04 -23.38
C VAL A 373 -6.35 -15.27 -22.91
N PHE A 374 -7.23 -15.08 -21.95
CA PHE A 374 -8.25 -16.06 -21.53
C PHE A 374 -9.59 -15.36 -21.25
N ASP A 375 -10.66 -16.12 -21.18
CA ASP A 375 -12.04 -15.59 -21.17
C ASP A 375 -12.73 -15.72 -19.83
N VAL A 376 -12.31 -16.69 -19.01
CA VAL A 376 -12.95 -17.05 -17.75
C VAL A 376 -11.94 -17.00 -16.60
N LEU A 377 -12.28 -16.29 -15.53
CA LEU A 377 -11.54 -16.32 -14.29
C LEU A 377 -12.35 -16.99 -13.18
N VAL A 378 -11.82 -18.08 -12.66
CA VAL A 378 -12.41 -18.80 -11.53
C VAL A 378 -11.72 -18.38 -10.24
N GLY A 379 -12.46 -18.15 -9.17
CA GLY A 379 -11.87 -17.79 -7.87
C GLY A 379 -12.82 -18.01 -6.70
N ILE A 380 -12.30 -17.90 -5.48
CA ILE A 380 -13.10 -18.05 -4.26
C ILE A 380 -13.48 -16.66 -3.73
N ASN A 381 -12.64 -16.09 -2.90
CA ASN A 381 -12.84 -14.79 -2.25
C ASN A 381 -12.24 -13.60 -3.00
N LEU A 382 -11.27 -13.86 -3.85
CA LEU A 382 -10.41 -12.85 -4.47
C LEU A 382 -11.14 -12.01 -5.52
N LEU A 383 -12.39 -12.35 -5.82
CA LEU A 383 -13.23 -11.62 -6.77
C LEU A 383 -14.08 -10.51 -6.11
N ARG A 384 -13.96 -10.30 -4.78
CA ARG A 384 -14.80 -9.34 -4.05
C ARG A 384 -14.28 -7.90 -4.12
N GLU A 385 -13.01 -7.67 -3.83
CA GLU A 385 -12.42 -6.34 -3.69
C GLU A 385 -11.29 -6.10 -4.68
N GLY A 386 -11.09 -4.83 -5.06
CA GLY A 386 -9.95 -4.39 -5.87
C GLY A 386 -9.95 -4.83 -7.34
N LEU A 387 -11.04 -5.38 -7.88
CA LEU A 387 -11.17 -5.72 -9.28
C LEU A 387 -11.99 -4.67 -10.03
N ASP A 388 -11.40 -4.11 -11.08
CA ASP A 388 -12.02 -3.19 -12.01
C ASP A 388 -11.89 -3.72 -13.44
N ILE A 389 -12.86 -4.55 -13.86
CA ILE A 389 -12.83 -5.26 -15.13
C ILE A 389 -14.12 -4.95 -15.92
N PRO A 390 -14.14 -3.86 -16.70
CA PRO A 390 -15.32 -3.47 -17.47
C PRO A 390 -15.76 -4.50 -18.53
N GLU A 391 -14.84 -5.35 -18.94
CA GLU A 391 -15.07 -6.39 -19.94
C GLU A 391 -15.91 -7.56 -19.41
N VAL A 392 -16.09 -7.65 -18.07
CA VAL A 392 -16.91 -8.69 -17.43
C VAL A 392 -18.39 -8.39 -17.60
N SER A 393 -19.08 -9.27 -18.31
CA SER A 393 -20.53 -9.22 -18.51
C SER A 393 -21.30 -10.28 -17.75
N LEU A 394 -20.63 -11.33 -17.26
CA LEU A 394 -21.25 -12.39 -16.48
C LEU A 394 -20.47 -12.66 -15.21
N VAL A 395 -21.19 -12.70 -14.10
CA VAL A 395 -20.70 -13.24 -12.83
C VAL A 395 -21.55 -14.45 -12.46
N ALA A 396 -20.92 -15.61 -12.32
CA ALA A 396 -21.57 -16.84 -11.88
C ALA A 396 -21.14 -17.20 -10.47
N ILE A 397 -22.11 -17.45 -9.61
CA ILE A 397 -21.89 -17.83 -8.21
C ILE A 397 -22.41 -19.25 -8.02
N LEU A 398 -21.50 -20.21 -7.94
CA LEU A 398 -21.86 -21.61 -7.71
C LEU A 398 -22.18 -21.85 -6.24
N ASP A 399 -23.08 -22.80 -5.98
CA ASP A 399 -23.54 -23.12 -4.63
C ASP A 399 -23.90 -21.87 -3.81
N ALA A 400 -24.68 -20.99 -4.40
CA ALA A 400 -25.07 -19.71 -3.79
C ALA A 400 -25.95 -19.88 -2.54
N ASP A 401 -26.65 -21.03 -2.42
CA ASP A 401 -27.49 -21.39 -1.29
C ASP A 401 -26.75 -22.02 -0.10
N LYS A 402 -25.44 -22.19 -0.19
CA LYS A 402 -24.61 -22.67 0.93
C LYS A 402 -24.25 -21.51 1.84
N GLU A 403 -25.07 -21.25 2.84
CA GLU A 403 -24.85 -20.16 3.78
C GLU A 403 -23.48 -20.24 4.46
N GLY A 404 -22.85 -19.06 4.66
CA GLY A 404 -21.54 -18.91 5.26
C GLY A 404 -20.91 -17.59 4.91
N PHE A 405 -19.70 -17.35 5.39
CA PHE A 405 -18.98 -16.08 5.17
C PHE A 405 -18.84 -15.71 3.69
N LEU A 406 -18.65 -16.69 2.80
CA LEU A 406 -18.50 -16.48 1.36
C LEU A 406 -19.82 -16.21 0.62
N ARG A 407 -20.94 -16.51 1.24
CA ARG A 407 -22.31 -16.36 0.70
C ARG A 407 -23.18 -15.49 1.60
N SER A 408 -22.57 -14.69 2.47
CA SER A 408 -23.29 -13.66 3.23
C SER A 408 -23.83 -12.58 2.28
N GLU A 409 -24.89 -11.90 2.68
CA GLU A 409 -25.49 -10.77 1.96
C GLU A 409 -24.44 -9.81 1.41
N ARG A 410 -23.49 -9.37 2.24
CA ARG A 410 -22.39 -8.46 1.85
C ARG A 410 -21.50 -9.05 0.77
N SER A 411 -21.09 -10.30 0.96
CA SER A 411 -20.26 -11.01 0.00
C SER A 411 -20.94 -11.14 -1.36
N LEU A 412 -22.23 -11.43 -1.37
CA LEU A 412 -23.03 -11.53 -2.58
C LEU A 412 -23.16 -10.17 -3.28
N ILE A 413 -23.53 -9.09 -2.56
CA ILE A 413 -23.65 -7.74 -3.13
C ILE A 413 -22.33 -7.28 -3.76
N GLN A 414 -21.20 -7.51 -3.11
CA GLN A 414 -19.88 -7.15 -3.65
C GLN A 414 -19.53 -7.91 -4.91
N THR A 415 -19.80 -9.23 -4.91
CA THR A 415 -19.52 -10.09 -6.07
C THR A 415 -20.45 -9.74 -7.24
N ILE A 416 -21.73 -9.52 -6.99
CA ILE A 416 -22.74 -9.06 -7.95
C ILE A 416 -22.27 -7.74 -8.60
N GLY A 417 -21.79 -6.81 -7.81
CA GLY A 417 -21.31 -5.50 -8.28
C GLY A 417 -20.17 -5.56 -9.29
N ARG A 418 -19.46 -6.69 -9.44
CA ARG A 418 -18.41 -6.85 -10.47
C ARG A 418 -18.96 -6.83 -11.89
N ALA A 419 -20.21 -7.23 -12.12
CA ALA A 419 -20.85 -7.15 -13.41
C ALA A 419 -21.47 -5.76 -13.71
N ALA A 420 -21.50 -4.83 -12.76
CA ALA A 420 -22.17 -3.54 -12.88
C ALA A 420 -21.42 -2.50 -13.75
N ARG A 421 -20.29 -2.86 -14.36
CA ARG A 421 -19.47 -1.99 -15.24
C ARG A 421 -19.70 -2.26 -16.73
N ASN A 422 -20.53 -3.24 -17.04
CA ASN A 422 -20.89 -3.63 -18.41
C ASN A 422 -22.40 -3.43 -18.63
N VAL A 423 -22.77 -2.86 -19.77
CA VAL A 423 -24.20 -2.69 -20.14
C VAL A 423 -24.94 -4.02 -20.16
N ASN A 424 -24.26 -5.10 -20.58
CA ASN A 424 -24.81 -6.45 -20.63
C ASN A 424 -24.55 -7.24 -19.32
N GLY A 425 -24.31 -6.53 -18.21
CA GLY A 425 -23.99 -7.13 -16.93
C GLY A 425 -25.12 -8.05 -16.42
N LYS A 426 -24.80 -9.32 -16.19
CA LYS A 426 -25.71 -10.33 -15.66
C LYS A 426 -25.02 -11.13 -14.55
N VAL A 427 -25.84 -11.57 -13.58
CA VAL A 427 -25.39 -12.45 -12.51
C VAL A 427 -26.27 -13.69 -12.47
N ILE A 428 -25.67 -14.86 -12.35
CA ILE A 428 -26.36 -16.14 -12.16
C ILE A 428 -25.95 -16.68 -10.79
N LEU A 429 -26.97 -16.88 -9.94
CA LEU A 429 -26.82 -17.55 -8.65
C LEU A 429 -27.31 -18.99 -8.82
N TYR A 430 -26.39 -19.95 -8.73
CA TYR A 430 -26.78 -21.37 -8.73
C TYR A 430 -27.09 -21.82 -7.31
N GLY A 431 -28.37 -22.14 -7.07
CA GLY A 431 -28.88 -22.57 -5.78
C GLY A 431 -30.26 -23.21 -5.91
N ASP A 432 -30.51 -24.25 -5.14
CA ASP A 432 -31.84 -24.94 -5.13
C ASP A 432 -32.81 -24.22 -4.19
N LYS A 433 -32.33 -23.36 -3.31
CA LYS A 433 -33.13 -22.57 -2.37
C LYS A 433 -32.62 -21.12 -2.36
N VAL A 434 -33.55 -20.18 -2.31
CA VAL A 434 -33.20 -18.78 -2.04
C VAL A 434 -33.07 -18.63 -0.53
N THR A 435 -31.84 -18.39 -0.07
CA THR A 435 -31.55 -18.14 1.35
C THR A 435 -31.83 -16.69 1.73
N ASP A 436 -31.90 -16.39 3.03
CA ASP A 436 -32.11 -15.01 3.50
C ASP A 436 -31.03 -14.05 2.99
N SER A 437 -29.78 -14.50 2.95
CA SER A 437 -28.66 -13.72 2.39
C SER A 437 -28.83 -13.45 0.90
N MET A 438 -29.29 -14.44 0.13
CA MET A 438 -29.60 -14.27 -1.31
C MET A 438 -30.76 -13.31 -1.50
N ALA A 439 -31.86 -13.50 -0.76
CA ALA A 439 -33.04 -12.66 -0.86
C ALA A 439 -32.71 -11.18 -0.65
N LYS A 440 -32.01 -10.86 0.42
CA LYS A 440 -31.57 -9.48 0.74
C LYS A 440 -30.64 -8.91 -0.33
N ALA A 441 -29.69 -9.70 -0.84
CA ALA A 441 -28.78 -9.24 -1.89
C ALA A 441 -29.51 -8.96 -3.20
N ILE A 442 -30.50 -9.81 -3.57
CA ILE A 442 -31.35 -9.62 -4.76
C ILE A 442 -32.22 -8.38 -4.59
N GLU A 443 -32.91 -8.25 -3.46
CA GLU A 443 -33.78 -7.11 -3.16
C GLU A 443 -33.02 -5.79 -3.23
N GLU A 444 -31.85 -5.68 -2.57
CA GLU A 444 -31.05 -4.46 -2.58
C GLU A 444 -30.52 -4.14 -3.99
N THR A 445 -30.08 -5.13 -4.74
CA THR A 445 -29.60 -4.91 -6.11
C THR A 445 -30.74 -4.44 -7.02
N ASN A 446 -31.94 -5.04 -6.92
CA ASN A 446 -33.10 -4.63 -7.68
C ASN A 446 -33.54 -3.21 -7.29
N ARG A 447 -33.61 -2.88 -6.00
CA ARG A 447 -33.92 -1.53 -5.51
C ARG A 447 -32.98 -0.48 -6.13
N ARG A 448 -31.66 -0.74 -6.12
CA ARG A 448 -30.67 0.16 -6.72
C ARG A 448 -30.90 0.28 -8.23
N ARG A 449 -31.13 -0.84 -8.91
CA ARG A 449 -31.38 -0.88 -10.35
C ARG A 449 -32.62 -0.07 -10.76
N GLU A 450 -33.70 -0.16 -10.00
CA GLU A 450 -34.93 0.62 -10.24
C GLU A 450 -34.68 2.13 -10.11
N ILE A 451 -33.98 2.56 -9.06
CA ILE A 451 -33.62 3.97 -8.86
C ILE A 451 -32.75 4.48 -10.02
N GLN A 452 -31.73 3.71 -10.43
CA GLN A 452 -30.85 4.03 -11.55
C GLN A 452 -31.62 4.12 -12.87
N HIS A 453 -32.49 3.16 -13.14
CA HIS A 453 -33.30 3.11 -14.36
C HIS A 453 -34.22 4.32 -14.42
N LYS A 454 -34.95 4.62 -13.34
CA LYS A 454 -35.82 5.79 -13.26
C LYS A 454 -35.01 7.09 -13.50
N PHE A 455 -33.86 7.26 -12.86
CA PHE A 455 -33.03 8.41 -13.05
C PHE A 455 -32.57 8.57 -14.50
N ASN A 456 -32.16 7.47 -15.15
CA ASN A 456 -31.76 7.49 -16.55
C ASN A 456 -32.91 7.93 -17.47
N LEU A 457 -34.14 7.44 -17.21
CA LEU A 457 -35.31 7.87 -17.98
C LEU A 457 -35.64 9.35 -17.76
N ASP A 458 -35.58 9.83 -16.53
CA ASP A 458 -35.90 11.21 -16.18
C ASP A 458 -34.86 12.23 -16.76
N HIS A 459 -33.67 11.75 -17.12
CA HIS A 459 -32.55 12.59 -17.61
C HIS A 459 -32.09 12.23 -19.04
N ASP A 460 -32.80 11.35 -19.74
CA ASP A 460 -32.47 10.88 -21.10
C ASP A 460 -31.03 10.30 -21.20
N ILE A 461 -30.58 9.61 -20.16
CA ILE A 461 -29.24 9.00 -20.11
C ILE A 461 -29.27 7.60 -20.71
N ILE A 462 -28.44 7.36 -21.73
CA ILE A 462 -28.23 6.03 -22.31
C ILE A 462 -27.03 5.37 -21.63
N PRO A 463 -27.21 4.17 -21.02
CA PRO A 463 -26.10 3.46 -20.38
C PRO A 463 -24.97 3.14 -21.36
N VAL A 464 -23.73 3.42 -20.97
CA VAL A 464 -22.54 3.17 -21.77
C VAL A 464 -21.52 2.36 -20.96
N THR A 465 -21.04 1.25 -21.54
CA THR A 465 -19.96 0.45 -20.93
C THR A 465 -18.71 1.31 -20.76
N ILE A 466 -18.07 1.20 -19.60
CA ILE A 466 -16.83 1.90 -19.29
C ILE A 466 -15.72 1.35 -20.19
N ASN A 467 -15.11 2.22 -21.00
CA ASN A 467 -13.91 1.89 -21.75
C ASN A 467 -12.69 2.45 -21.03
N LYS A 468 -11.89 1.57 -20.44
CA LYS A 468 -10.69 1.95 -19.68
C LYS A 468 -9.46 1.33 -20.32
N GLY A 469 -8.52 2.16 -20.72
CA GLY A 469 -7.23 1.70 -21.25
C GLY A 469 -6.58 0.65 -20.34
N ILE A 470 -6.02 -0.38 -20.94
CA ILE A 470 -5.27 -1.42 -20.22
C ILE A 470 -3.83 -0.92 -20.09
N ARG A 471 -3.44 -0.57 -18.89
CA ARG A 471 -2.05 -0.14 -18.61
C ARG A 471 -1.13 -1.33 -18.63
N ASP A 472 0.06 -1.17 -19.16
CA ASP A 472 1.08 -2.20 -19.11
C ASP A 472 1.64 -2.33 -17.69
N ILE A 473 2.02 -3.56 -17.29
CA ILE A 473 2.58 -3.82 -15.94
C ILE A 473 3.86 -3.03 -15.76
N LEU A 474 4.62 -2.85 -16.83
CA LEU A 474 5.83 -2.03 -16.84
C LEU A 474 5.52 -0.56 -16.46
N GLU A 475 4.42 0.03 -16.91
CA GLU A 475 4.02 1.39 -16.49
C GLU A 475 3.62 1.46 -15.01
N ILE A 476 3.01 0.39 -14.48
CA ILE A 476 2.60 0.34 -13.08
C ILE A 476 3.82 0.11 -12.18
N THR A 477 4.70 -0.78 -12.58
CA THR A 477 5.97 -1.06 -11.88
C THR A 477 6.89 0.17 -11.95
N TYR A 478 6.97 0.86 -13.09
CA TYR A 478 7.78 2.06 -13.27
C TYR A 478 7.35 3.24 -12.39
N LYS A 479 6.04 3.44 -12.19
CA LYS A 479 5.52 4.52 -11.32
C LYS A 479 5.54 4.17 -9.82
N GLY A 480 5.54 2.87 -9.47
CA GLY A 480 5.53 2.40 -8.08
C GLY A 480 6.91 2.07 -7.51
N ASP A 481 7.88 1.71 -8.33
CA ASP A 481 9.15 1.09 -7.92
C ASP A 481 10.38 2.00 -8.00
N ARG A 482 10.23 3.28 -8.26
CA ARG A 482 11.36 4.20 -8.01
C ARG A 482 11.83 4.17 -6.54
N ASP A 483 10.97 3.71 -5.64
CA ASP A 483 11.31 3.53 -4.20
C ASP A 483 11.76 2.11 -3.82
N ASN A 484 11.66 1.10 -4.68
CA ASN A 484 11.91 -0.32 -4.34
C ASN A 484 13.09 -0.94 -5.11
N ARG A 485 14.23 -0.24 -5.17
CA ARG A 485 15.50 -0.79 -5.70
C ARG A 485 15.99 -2.08 -5.00
N LYS A 486 15.33 -2.50 -3.92
CA LYS A 486 15.62 -3.76 -3.22
C LYS A 486 14.98 -5.00 -3.86
N SER A 487 14.07 -4.87 -4.83
CA SER A 487 13.35 -6.01 -5.39
C SER A 487 14.14 -6.78 -6.47
N PHE A 488 14.95 -6.10 -7.26
CA PHE A 488 15.74 -6.75 -8.32
C PHE A 488 16.86 -7.66 -7.80
N SER A 489 17.42 -7.37 -6.63
CA SER A 489 18.45 -8.22 -6.01
C SER A 489 17.95 -9.59 -5.52
N GLN A 490 16.63 -9.81 -5.49
CA GLN A 490 16.00 -11.06 -5.07
C GLN A 490 15.46 -11.90 -6.24
N MET A 491 15.48 -11.40 -7.45
CA MET A 491 15.02 -12.12 -8.63
C MET A 491 16.03 -13.20 -9.07
N LYS A 492 15.52 -14.33 -9.56
CA LYS A 492 16.38 -15.37 -10.11
C LYS A 492 17.02 -14.89 -11.41
N LYS A 493 18.30 -15.18 -11.64
CA LYS A 493 19.03 -14.79 -12.86
C LYS A 493 18.33 -15.15 -14.17
N LYS A 494 17.51 -16.21 -14.19
CA LYS A 494 16.74 -16.61 -15.36
C LYS A 494 15.61 -15.62 -15.67
N GLU A 495 14.94 -15.10 -14.65
CA GLU A 495 13.85 -14.14 -14.76
C GLU A 495 14.38 -12.77 -15.21
N ILE A 496 15.53 -12.35 -14.66
CA ILE A 496 16.22 -11.10 -15.08
C ILE A 496 16.61 -11.19 -16.57
N ARG A 497 17.13 -12.33 -17.04
CA ARG A 497 17.50 -12.51 -18.46
C ARG A 497 16.30 -12.47 -19.40
N GLN A 498 15.15 -12.95 -18.97
CA GLN A 498 13.93 -12.88 -19.77
C GLN A 498 13.42 -11.44 -19.85
N MET A 499 13.38 -10.75 -18.73
CA MET A 499 12.99 -9.33 -18.64
C MET A 499 13.90 -8.43 -19.48
N VAL A 500 15.22 -8.65 -19.45
CA VAL A 500 16.18 -7.91 -20.29
C VAL A 500 15.85 -8.07 -21.78
N LYS A 501 15.51 -9.27 -22.26
CA LYS A 501 15.17 -9.49 -23.68
C LYS A 501 13.87 -8.77 -24.08
N GLU A 502 12.88 -8.76 -23.21
CA GLU A 502 11.60 -8.08 -23.46
C GLU A 502 11.78 -6.56 -23.50
N LEU A 503 12.52 -6.01 -22.55
CA LEU A 503 12.85 -4.59 -22.51
C LEU A 503 13.71 -4.13 -23.70
N GLU A 504 14.68 -4.93 -24.14
CA GLU A 504 15.46 -4.63 -25.36
C GLU A 504 14.58 -4.53 -26.60
N LYS A 505 13.59 -5.43 -26.72
CA LYS A 505 12.65 -5.44 -27.84
C LYS A 505 11.74 -4.20 -27.80
N GLU A 506 11.28 -3.84 -26.61
CA GLU A 506 10.39 -2.68 -26.42
C GLU A 506 11.13 -1.36 -26.63
N MET A 507 12.34 -1.21 -26.10
CA MET A 507 13.22 -0.07 -26.36
C MET A 507 13.45 0.13 -27.87
N GLY A 508 13.73 -0.96 -28.60
CA GLY A 508 13.90 -0.92 -30.04
C GLY A 508 12.61 -0.54 -30.79
N LYS A 509 11.43 -0.88 -30.25
CA LYS A 509 10.14 -0.46 -30.80
C LYS A 509 9.91 1.04 -30.58
N LYS A 510 10.09 1.53 -29.34
CA LYS A 510 9.94 2.95 -29.00
C LYS A 510 10.91 3.84 -29.75
N SER A 511 12.14 3.39 -29.95
CA SER A 511 13.13 4.11 -30.77
C SER A 511 12.70 4.23 -32.23
N ARG A 512 12.09 3.20 -32.84
CA ARG A 512 11.54 3.24 -34.21
C ARG A 512 10.31 4.15 -34.33
N GLU A 513 9.53 4.27 -33.26
CA GLU A 513 8.38 5.17 -33.15
C GLU A 513 8.79 6.64 -32.89
N LEU A 514 10.09 6.94 -32.85
CA LEU A 514 10.68 8.26 -32.55
C LEU A 514 10.37 8.78 -31.15
N LYS A 515 10.00 7.89 -30.22
CA LYS A 515 9.76 8.19 -28.80
C LYS A 515 11.05 8.04 -28.01
N PHE A 516 11.98 8.94 -28.25
CA PHE A 516 13.36 8.83 -27.74
C PHE A 516 13.46 8.93 -26.21
N GLU A 517 12.59 9.68 -25.56
CA GLU A 517 12.53 9.77 -24.09
C GLU A 517 12.12 8.45 -23.46
N GLU A 518 11.04 7.82 -23.95
CA GLU A 518 10.58 6.51 -23.50
C GLU A 518 11.65 5.41 -23.81
N ALA A 519 12.36 5.51 -24.93
CA ALA A 519 13.45 4.58 -25.27
C ALA A 519 14.68 4.77 -24.38
N ALA A 520 14.99 6.01 -23.95
CA ALA A 520 16.09 6.31 -23.03
C ALA A 520 15.80 5.76 -21.62
N GLU A 521 14.59 5.89 -21.13
CA GLU A 521 14.16 5.31 -19.85
C GLU A 521 14.30 3.78 -19.83
N LEU A 522 13.87 3.11 -20.91
CA LEU A 522 14.02 1.66 -21.05
C LEU A 522 15.49 1.23 -21.12
N ARG A 523 16.35 2.03 -21.76
CA ARG A 523 17.81 1.80 -21.80
C ARG A 523 18.42 1.83 -20.41
N ASP A 524 18.05 2.81 -19.60
CA ASP A 524 18.64 3.01 -18.28
C ASP A 524 18.22 1.88 -17.33
N LEU A 525 16.97 1.41 -17.41
CA LEU A 525 16.51 0.20 -16.74
C LEU A 525 17.27 -1.06 -17.21
N LEU A 526 17.50 -1.19 -18.50
CA LEU A 526 18.29 -2.30 -19.07
C LEU A 526 19.73 -2.31 -18.53
N MET A 527 20.36 -1.13 -18.36
CA MET A 527 21.67 -1.03 -17.77
C MET A 527 21.67 -1.49 -16.31
N GLU A 528 20.66 -1.09 -15.53
CA GLU A 528 20.52 -1.50 -14.13
C GLU A 528 20.26 -3.02 -13.99
N LEU A 529 19.38 -3.60 -14.80
CA LEU A 529 19.12 -5.04 -14.79
C LEU A 529 20.33 -5.86 -15.24
N LYS A 530 21.09 -5.38 -16.23
CA LYS A 530 22.32 -6.04 -16.70
C LYS A 530 23.45 -5.97 -15.65
N SER A 531 23.49 -4.93 -14.83
CA SER A 531 24.48 -4.83 -13.74
C SER A 531 24.22 -5.84 -12.59
N ASN A 532 23.01 -6.39 -12.52
CA ASN A 532 22.59 -7.39 -11.52
C ASN A 532 22.63 -8.85 -12.04
N LEU A 533 23.08 -9.09 -13.26
CA LEU A 533 23.25 -10.40 -13.89
C LEU A 533 24.65 -10.99 -13.66
#